data_356398505d8a195720eee714aebec80e
#
_entry.id   356398505d8a195720eee714aebec80e
#
_cell.length_a   1.000
_cell.length_b   1.000
_cell.length_c   1.000
_cell.angle_alpha   90.00
_cell.angle_beta   90.00
_cell.angle_gamma   90.00
#
_symmetry.space_group_name_H-M   'P 1'
#
loop_
_entity.id
_entity.type
_entity.pdbx_description
1 polymer ?
#
loop_
_entity_poly.entity_id
_entity_poly.type
_entity_poly.pdbx_seq_one_letter_code
_entity_poly.pdbx_strand_id
1 'polypeptide(L)'
;EIKKAVDAGARLSTHLGNGCAQKIPRLKNPILYQLSEDNLHASFIADGFHVNKYALKAFIRAKEDPRIILVSDATAGSCSKPGKYTLGKVILERQEEDIVYIPGTKNLAGSASTLAQGILNVMDWYNSPLEKAIRWTSEHPRAIIGLSKTPEVDDMAEWIKWEKINDHWEI
;
A
#
# COMPACT_ATOMS: atom_id res chain seq x y z
N GLU A 1 12.30 -12.03 -16.56
CA GLU A 1 11.08 -12.56 -15.92
C GLU A 1 9.98 -11.49 -15.87
N ILE A 2 10.21 -10.28 -15.31
CA ILE A 2 9.20 -9.22 -15.19
C ILE A 2 8.62 -8.84 -16.56
N LYS A 3 9.49 -8.57 -17.56
CA LYS A 3 9.03 -8.31 -18.93
C LYS A 3 8.15 -9.42 -19.49
N LYS A 4 8.50 -10.69 -19.28
CA LYS A 4 7.66 -11.82 -19.71
C LYS A 4 6.29 -11.83 -19.03
N ALA A 5 6.24 -11.45 -17.74
CA ALA A 5 4.97 -11.34 -17.02
C ALA A 5 4.11 -10.22 -17.61
N VAL A 6 4.70 -9.06 -17.89
CA VAL A 6 4.00 -7.93 -18.52
C VAL A 6 3.51 -8.30 -19.92
N ASP A 7 4.35 -8.93 -20.74
CA ASP A 7 3.99 -9.41 -22.08
C ASP A 7 2.85 -10.46 -22.03
N ALA A 8 2.75 -11.20 -20.91
CA ALA A 8 1.66 -12.15 -20.65
C ALA A 8 0.42 -11.51 -20.01
N GLY A 9 0.39 -10.19 -19.80
CA GLY A 9 -0.76 -9.45 -19.32
C GLY A 9 -0.73 -9.04 -17.84
N ALA A 10 0.39 -9.20 -17.13
CA ALA A 10 0.53 -8.66 -15.78
C ALA A 10 0.48 -7.12 -15.81
N ARG A 11 -0.33 -6.51 -14.94
CA ARG A 11 -0.54 -5.06 -14.89
C ARG A 11 -0.28 -4.42 -13.53
N LEU A 12 -0.04 -5.22 -12.49
CA LEU A 12 0.14 -4.73 -11.12
C LEU A 12 1.27 -5.46 -10.40
N SER A 13 2.18 -4.68 -9.81
CA SER A 13 3.12 -5.15 -8.79
C SER A 13 2.45 -5.07 -7.42
N THR A 14 2.30 -6.20 -6.75
CA THR A 14 1.73 -6.25 -5.40
C THR A 14 2.74 -5.76 -4.37
N HIS A 15 2.32 -4.84 -3.49
CA HIS A 15 3.08 -4.26 -2.37
C HIS A 15 4.60 -4.15 -2.64
N LEU A 16 4.93 -3.44 -3.73
CA LEU A 16 6.30 -3.36 -4.24
C LEU A 16 7.31 -2.92 -3.17
N GLY A 17 8.41 -3.66 -3.08
CA GLY A 17 9.41 -3.51 -2.02
C GLY A 17 9.32 -4.58 -0.93
N ASN A 18 8.20 -5.32 -0.89
CA ASN A 18 7.98 -6.41 0.07
C ASN A 18 8.04 -7.78 -0.61
N GLY A 19 8.15 -8.85 0.19
CA GLY A 19 8.25 -10.21 -0.33
C GLY A 19 9.52 -10.51 -1.15
N CYS A 20 10.47 -9.60 -1.22
CA CYS A 20 11.76 -9.81 -1.88
C CYS A 20 12.86 -10.17 -0.87
N ALA A 21 13.97 -10.73 -1.36
CA ALA A 21 15.10 -11.06 -0.53
C ALA A 21 15.70 -9.80 0.13
N GLN A 22 16.13 -9.92 1.38
CA GLN A 22 16.77 -8.84 2.15
C GLN A 22 18.02 -8.27 1.46
N LYS A 23 18.73 -9.11 0.72
CA LYS A 23 19.91 -8.72 -0.05
C LYS A 23 19.64 -8.93 -1.53
N ILE A 24 19.62 -7.85 -2.28
CA ILE A 24 19.45 -7.84 -3.73
C ILE A 24 20.59 -7.06 -4.39
N PRO A 25 20.93 -7.34 -5.64
CA PRO A 25 21.93 -6.57 -6.39
C PRO A 25 21.58 -5.09 -6.41
N ARG A 26 22.57 -4.23 -6.18
CA ARG A 26 22.39 -2.79 -6.00
C ARG A 26 21.58 -2.11 -7.11
N LEU A 27 21.82 -2.40 -8.36
CA LEU A 27 21.16 -1.75 -9.50
C LEU A 27 20.36 -2.71 -10.37
N LYS A 28 20.82 -3.96 -10.52
CA LYS A 28 20.13 -4.98 -11.32
C LYS A 28 19.23 -5.82 -10.42
N ASN A 29 18.10 -5.25 -10.02
CA ASN A 29 17.20 -5.86 -9.03
C ASN A 29 15.72 -5.75 -9.46
N PRO A 30 14.84 -6.61 -8.93
CA PRO A 30 13.43 -6.66 -9.32
C PRO A 30 12.65 -5.37 -8.95
N ILE A 31 13.05 -4.63 -7.93
CA ILE A 31 12.34 -3.41 -7.53
C ILE A 31 12.52 -2.34 -8.61
N LEU A 32 13.77 -2.07 -9.02
CA LEU A 32 14.04 -1.06 -10.04
C LEU A 32 13.41 -1.43 -11.39
N TYR A 33 13.42 -2.73 -11.77
CA TYR A 33 12.74 -3.17 -12.99
C TYR A 33 11.24 -2.90 -12.96
N GLN A 34 10.57 -3.17 -11.85
CA GLN A 34 9.12 -2.93 -11.71
C GLN A 34 8.81 -1.43 -11.64
N LEU A 35 9.67 -0.63 -11.02
CA LEU A 35 9.51 0.82 -11.00
C LEU A 35 9.64 1.44 -12.39
N SER A 36 10.56 0.96 -13.22
CA SER A 36 10.82 1.47 -14.57
C SER A 36 9.88 0.93 -15.65
N GLU A 37 9.04 -0.07 -15.33
CA GLU A 37 8.12 -0.65 -16.32
C GLU A 37 6.82 0.17 -16.41
N ASP A 38 6.62 0.83 -17.55
CA ASP A 38 5.51 1.76 -17.76
C ASP A 38 4.14 1.09 -17.91
N ASN A 39 4.09 -0.18 -18.28
CA ASN A 39 2.85 -0.93 -18.38
C ASN A 39 2.43 -1.57 -17.06
N LEU A 40 3.17 -1.33 -15.98
CA LEU A 40 2.95 -1.95 -14.69
C LEU A 40 2.59 -0.90 -13.63
N HIS A 41 1.42 -1.02 -13.04
CA HIS A 41 1.06 -0.31 -11.82
C HIS A 41 1.85 -0.88 -10.64
N ALA A 42 1.99 -0.10 -9.58
CA ALA A 42 2.62 -0.55 -8.35
C ALA A 42 1.76 -0.20 -7.14
N SER A 43 1.43 -1.20 -6.34
CA SER A 43 0.84 -0.95 -5.03
C SER A 43 1.93 -0.83 -3.95
N PHE A 44 1.68 0.00 -2.97
CA PHE A 44 2.60 0.29 -1.87
C PHE A 44 1.87 0.27 -0.54
N ILE A 45 2.54 -0.25 0.51
CA ILE A 45 2.10 -0.16 1.90
C ILE A 45 2.75 1.08 2.51
N ALA A 46 1.93 2.03 2.94
CA ALA A 46 2.39 3.32 3.47
C ALA A 46 2.31 3.37 5.01
N ASP A 47 2.77 2.33 5.69
CA ASP A 47 2.76 2.24 7.15
C ASP A 47 4.10 2.66 7.81
N GLY A 48 5.17 2.80 7.01
CA GLY A 48 6.51 3.15 7.49
C GLY A 48 7.34 1.98 8.01
N PHE A 49 6.74 0.79 8.16
CA PHE A 49 7.42 -0.43 8.62
C PHE A 49 7.83 -1.33 7.45
N HIS A 50 6.93 -1.56 6.52
CA HIS A 50 7.18 -2.39 5.34
C HIS A 50 8.17 -1.74 4.39
N VAL A 51 7.99 -0.45 4.12
CA VAL A 51 8.91 0.36 3.33
C VAL A 51 9.11 1.67 4.06
N ASN A 52 10.36 2.01 4.37
CA ASN A 52 10.63 3.27 5.05
C ASN A 52 10.21 4.48 4.19
N LYS A 53 9.81 5.57 4.83
CA LYS A 53 9.24 6.75 4.15
C LYS A 53 10.15 7.36 3.07
N TYR A 54 11.47 7.24 3.18
CA TYR A 54 12.40 7.80 2.18
C TYR A 54 12.43 6.93 0.92
N ALA A 55 12.47 5.60 1.07
CA ALA A 55 12.39 4.66 -0.04
C ALA A 55 11.04 4.76 -0.74
N LEU A 56 9.94 4.80 0.03
CA LEU A 56 8.59 4.96 -0.52
C LEU A 56 8.46 6.27 -1.31
N LYS A 57 9.02 7.38 -0.81
CA LYS A 57 9.05 8.64 -1.56
C LYS A 57 9.77 8.52 -2.89
N ALA A 58 10.90 7.81 -2.92
CA ALA A 58 11.64 7.56 -4.16
C ALA A 58 10.83 6.68 -5.12
N PHE A 59 10.16 5.64 -4.62
CA PHE A 59 9.32 4.74 -5.43
C PHE A 59 8.12 5.47 -6.05
N ILE A 60 7.43 6.29 -5.25
CA ILE A 60 6.31 7.13 -5.71
C ILE A 60 6.77 8.11 -6.79
N ARG A 61 7.97 8.70 -6.65
CA ARG A 61 8.52 9.61 -7.66
C ARG A 61 8.97 8.90 -8.93
N ALA A 62 9.44 7.67 -8.82
CA ALA A 62 9.85 6.86 -9.97
C ALA A 62 8.66 6.32 -10.76
N LYS A 63 7.49 6.19 -10.12
CA LYS A 63 6.25 5.72 -10.74
C LYS A 63 5.37 6.93 -11.04
N GLU A 64 4.84 7.02 -12.24
CA GLU A 64 3.91 8.09 -12.60
C GLU A 64 2.58 7.97 -11.85
N ASP A 65 1.96 9.11 -11.56
CA ASP A 65 0.77 9.23 -10.73
C ASP A 65 -0.35 8.21 -11.04
N PRO A 66 -0.79 8.03 -12.30
CA PRO A 66 -1.90 7.11 -12.59
C PRO A 66 -1.57 5.64 -12.32
N ARG A 67 -0.31 5.30 -12.08
CA ARG A 67 0.15 3.91 -11.83
C ARG A 67 0.46 3.63 -10.37
N ILE A 68 0.20 4.56 -9.47
CA ILE A 68 0.40 4.42 -8.03
C ILE A 68 -0.90 3.94 -7.39
N ILE A 69 -0.79 2.93 -6.55
CA ILE A 69 -1.89 2.43 -5.73
C ILE A 69 -1.38 2.34 -4.28
N LEU A 70 -2.15 2.81 -3.32
CA LEU A 70 -1.88 2.54 -1.92
C LEU A 70 -2.78 1.39 -1.44
N VAL A 71 -2.18 0.50 -0.66
CA VAL A 71 -2.86 -0.62 -0.02
C VAL A 71 -2.47 -0.68 1.45
N SER A 72 -3.35 -1.21 2.29
CA SER A 72 -3.02 -1.47 3.69
C SER A 72 -2.24 -2.76 3.87
N ASP A 73 -2.56 -3.78 3.08
CA ASP A 73 -2.16 -5.17 3.33
C ASP A 73 -2.52 -5.64 4.75
N ALA A 74 -3.64 -5.11 5.28
CA ALA A 74 -4.10 -5.36 6.63
C ALA A 74 -4.49 -6.83 6.83
N THR A 75 -4.11 -7.38 7.98
CA THR A 75 -4.43 -8.74 8.35
C THR A 75 -5.30 -8.81 9.60
N ALA A 76 -5.55 -10.00 10.13
CA ALA A 76 -6.40 -10.22 11.31
C ALA A 76 -5.92 -9.46 12.58
N GLY A 77 -4.66 -9.01 12.61
CA GLY A 77 -4.12 -8.16 13.67
C GLY A 77 -4.46 -6.67 13.54
N SER A 78 -4.98 -6.24 12.39
CA SER A 78 -5.31 -4.83 12.18
C SER A 78 -6.48 -4.38 13.06
N CYS A 79 -6.41 -3.16 13.57
CA CYS A 79 -7.42 -2.57 14.48
C CYS A 79 -7.71 -3.42 15.73
N SER A 80 -6.82 -4.34 16.09
CA SER A 80 -6.97 -5.25 17.23
C SER A 80 -5.96 -4.90 18.33
N LYS A 81 -6.12 -5.45 19.53
CA LYS A 81 -5.11 -5.32 20.59
C LYS A 81 -3.88 -6.18 20.27
N PRO A 82 -2.69 -5.86 20.85
CA PRO A 82 -1.55 -6.77 20.78
C PRO A 82 -1.91 -8.17 21.21
N GLY A 83 -1.41 -9.17 20.46
CA GLY A 83 -1.77 -10.56 20.70
C GLY A 83 -1.61 -11.45 19.47
N LYS A 84 -2.03 -12.71 19.61
CA LYS A 84 -1.97 -13.70 18.54
C LYS A 84 -3.29 -13.81 17.80
N TYR A 85 -3.20 -13.87 16.49
CA TYR A 85 -4.32 -13.95 15.57
C TYR A 85 -4.06 -15.04 14.53
N THR A 86 -5.08 -15.40 13.76
CA THR A 86 -4.94 -16.39 12.70
C THR A 86 -5.40 -15.83 11.36
N LEU A 87 -4.64 -16.14 10.30
CA LEU A 87 -5.03 -15.91 8.91
C LEU A 87 -5.00 -17.29 8.21
N GLY A 88 -6.16 -17.91 8.09
CA GLY A 88 -6.24 -19.30 7.65
C GLY A 88 -5.47 -20.23 8.62
N LYS A 89 -4.41 -20.85 8.13
CA LYS A 89 -3.55 -21.74 8.93
C LYS A 89 -2.31 -21.03 9.53
N VAL A 90 -2.11 -19.77 9.22
CA VAL A 90 -0.94 -19.00 9.67
C VAL A 90 -1.28 -18.30 10.98
N ILE A 91 -0.42 -18.47 11.99
CA ILE A 91 -0.49 -17.70 13.23
C ILE A 91 0.27 -16.39 13.01
N LEU A 92 -0.35 -15.29 13.40
CA LEU A 92 0.20 -13.94 13.36
C LEU A 92 0.34 -13.42 14.78
N GLU A 93 1.29 -12.54 15.02
CA GLU A 93 1.48 -11.86 16.29
C GLU A 93 1.58 -10.36 16.07
N ARG A 94 0.55 -9.61 16.56
CA ARG A 94 0.55 -8.17 16.58
C ARG A 94 1.27 -7.66 17.83
N GLN A 95 2.20 -6.74 17.65
CA GLN A 95 2.93 -6.06 18.73
C GLN A 95 2.33 -4.67 19.01
N GLU A 96 2.84 -3.99 20.03
CA GLU A 96 2.36 -2.65 20.44
C GLU A 96 2.57 -1.59 19.36
N GLU A 97 3.61 -1.73 18.55
CA GLU A 97 4.01 -0.77 17.52
C GLU A 97 3.21 -0.88 16.21
N ASP A 98 2.02 -1.46 16.22
CA ASP A 98 1.21 -1.70 15.01
C ASP A 98 1.89 -2.55 13.93
N ILE A 99 2.77 -3.44 14.36
CA ILE A 99 3.48 -4.35 13.47
C ILE A 99 2.94 -5.77 13.67
N VAL A 100 2.81 -6.53 12.58
CA VAL A 100 2.40 -7.92 12.61
C VAL A 100 3.53 -8.79 12.09
N TYR A 101 3.89 -9.82 12.85
CA TYR A 101 4.95 -10.77 12.53
C TYR A 101 4.44 -12.20 12.45
N ILE A 102 5.21 -13.05 11.78
CA ILE A 102 5.14 -14.51 12.00
C ILE A 102 5.87 -14.79 13.31
N PRO A 103 5.21 -15.39 14.34
CA PRO A 103 5.80 -15.62 15.65
C PRO A 103 7.17 -16.31 15.57
N GLY A 104 8.13 -15.82 16.35
CA GLY A 104 9.50 -16.35 16.38
C GLY A 104 10.38 -15.98 15.19
N THR A 105 9.91 -15.11 14.30
CA THR A 105 10.68 -14.63 13.15
C THR A 105 10.72 -13.09 13.12
N LYS A 106 11.52 -12.55 12.20
CA LYS A 106 11.53 -11.11 11.86
C LYS A 106 10.71 -10.79 10.60
N ASN A 107 9.99 -11.77 10.08
CA ASN A 107 9.20 -11.60 8.87
C ASN A 107 7.87 -10.93 9.20
N LEU A 108 7.60 -9.82 8.55
CA LEU A 108 6.29 -9.18 8.58
C LEU A 108 5.25 -10.10 7.96
N ALA A 109 4.04 -10.04 8.49
CA ALA A 109 2.93 -10.89 8.06
C ALA A 109 1.68 -10.03 7.78
N GLY A 110 1.83 -9.15 6.82
CA GLY A 110 0.89 -8.07 6.52
C GLY A 110 0.97 -6.92 7.53
N SER A 111 0.07 -5.97 7.42
CA SER A 111 0.07 -4.75 8.21
C SER A 111 -1.00 -4.77 9.32
N ALA A 112 -0.75 -4.03 10.39
CA ALA A 112 -1.78 -3.65 11.35
C ALA A 112 -2.41 -2.28 11.02
N SER A 113 -1.81 -1.53 10.10
CA SER A 113 -2.24 -0.19 9.71
C SER A 113 -3.49 -0.23 8.83
N THR A 114 -4.35 0.76 8.98
CA THR A 114 -5.50 0.96 8.09
C THR A 114 -5.08 1.68 6.81
N LEU A 115 -5.92 1.57 5.76
CA LEU A 115 -5.70 2.33 4.53
C LEU A 115 -5.79 3.84 4.76
N ALA A 116 -6.67 4.27 5.67
CA ALA A 116 -6.80 5.66 6.07
C ALA A 116 -5.53 6.20 6.73
N GLN A 117 -4.89 5.41 7.60
CA GLN A 117 -3.59 5.77 8.16
C GLN A 117 -2.53 5.92 7.06
N GLY A 118 -2.55 5.06 6.05
CA GLY A 118 -1.68 5.17 4.87
C GLY A 118 -1.88 6.48 4.10
N ILE A 119 -3.13 6.96 3.97
CA ILE A 119 -3.44 8.27 3.39
C ILE A 119 -2.81 9.38 4.23
N LEU A 120 -3.07 9.41 5.55
CA LEU A 120 -2.51 10.41 6.46
C LEU A 120 -0.97 10.42 6.43
N ASN A 121 -0.35 9.25 6.41
CA ASN A 121 1.09 9.12 6.34
C ASN A 121 1.70 9.75 5.08
N VAL A 122 1.13 9.50 3.89
CA VAL A 122 1.67 10.11 2.66
C VAL A 122 1.40 11.61 2.58
N MET A 123 0.32 12.09 3.18
CA MET A 123 0.05 13.52 3.31
C MET A 123 1.10 14.19 4.20
N ASP A 124 1.35 13.63 5.39
CA ASP A 124 2.35 14.15 6.34
C ASP A 124 3.77 14.07 5.78
N TRP A 125 4.19 12.88 5.31
CA TRP A 125 5.59 12.66 4.90
C TRP A 125 5.98 13.39 3.61
N TYR A 126 5.03 13.62 2.72
CA TYR A 126 5.34 14.11 1.37
C TYR A 126 4.61 15.40 1.01
N ASN A 127 3.82 15.94 1.93
CA ASN A 127 2.94 17.08 1.70
C ASN A 127 2.03 16.84 0.48
N SER A 128 1.50 15.61 0.37
CA SER A 128 0.56 15.25 -0.70
C SER A 128 -0.81 15.82 -0.39
N PRO A 129 -1.51 16.43 -1.37
CA PRO A 129 -2.91 16.81 -1.18
C PRO A 129 -3.79 15.57 -0.89
N LEU A 130 -4.84 15.74 -0.09
CA LEU A 130 -5.78 14.67 0.27
C LEU A 130 -6.38 14.02 -1.00
N GLU A 131 -6.80 14.82 -1.96
CA GLU A 131 -7.42 14.35 -3.19
C GLU A 131 -6.48 13.43 -3.98
N LYS A 132 -5.18 13.71 -3.94
CA LYS A 132 -4.17 12.86 -4.58
C LYS A 132 -4.03 11.52 -3.87
N ALA A 133 -3.98 11.51 -2.54
CA ALA A 133 -3.91 10.29 -1.75
C ALA A 133 -5.17 9.44 -1.90
N ILE A 134 -6.36 10.08 -1.98
CA ILE A 134 -7.63 9.40 -2.25
C ILE A 134 -7.62 8.75 -3.65
N ARG A 135 -7.12 9.42 -4.69
CA ARG A 135 -7.00 8.79 -6.01
C ARG A 135 -6.17 7.52 -5.96
N TRP A 136 -5.08 7.50 -5.23
CA TRP A 136 -4.20 6.33 -5.08
C TRP A 136 -4.86 5.16 -4.35
N THR A 137 -5.88 5.43 -3.53
CA THR A 137 -6.59 4.39 -2.73
C THR A 137 -7.95 4.00 -3.30
N SER A 138 -8.51 4.80 -4.21
CA SER A 138 -9.86 4.59 -4.76
C SER A 138 -9.87 4.56 -6.29
N GLU A 139 -9.58 5.66 -6.95
CA GLU A 139 -9.74 5.77 -8.41
C GLU A 139 -8.79 4.84 -9.18
N HIS A 140 -7.50 4.83 -8.83
CA HIS A 140 -6.51 4.00 -9.52
C HIS A 140 -6.74 2.51 -9.34
N PRO A 141 -7.02 1.97 -8.13
CA PRO A 141 -7.36 0.55 -7.99
C PRO A 141 -8.66 0.19 -8.73
N ARG A 142 -9.66 1.07 -8.74
CA ARG A 142 -10.90 0.85 -9.52
C ARG A 142 -10.62 0.77 -11.02
N ALA A 143 -9.81 1.67 -11.53
CA ALA A 143 -9.45 1.71 -12.95
C ALA A 143 -8.74 0.42 -13.40
N ILE A 144 -7.79 -0.10 -12.62
CA ILE A 144 -7.03 -1.30 -13.01
C ILE A 144 -7.89 -2.57 -13.05
N ILE A 145 -8.95 -2.64 -12.25
CA ILE A 145 -9.90 -3.77 -12.26
C ILE A 145 -11.12 -3.53 -13.17
N GLY A 146 -11.11 -2.44 -13.94
CA GLY A 146 -12.18 -2.14 -14.90
C GLY A 146 -13.41 -1.46 -14.31
N LEU A 147 -13.35 -0.97 -13.08
CA LEU A 147 -14.40 -0.19 -12.44
C LEU A 147 -14.10 1.30 -12.63
N SER A 148 -14.36 1.80 -13.84
CA SER A 148 -13.98 3.16 -14.24
C SER A 148 -14.83 4.27 -13.63
N LYS A 149 -16.05 3.96 -13.16
CA LYS A 149 -16.95 4.98 -12.62
C LYS A 149 -16.73 5.17 -11.12
N THR A 150 -16.37 6.38 -10.71
CA THR A 150 -16.45 6.80 -9.30
C THR A 150 -17.93 6.88 -8.92
N PRO A 151 -18.35 6.37 -7.75
CA PRO A 151 -19.73 6.53 -7.29
C PRO A 151 -20.14 8.01 -7.25
N GLU A 152 -21.33 8.32 -7.72
CA GLU A 152 -21.93 9.65 -7.63
C GLU A 152 -22.68 9.81 -6.30
N VAL A 153 -23.04 11.04 -5.93
CA VAL A 153 -23.66 11.34 -4.63
C VAL A 153 -24.93 10.53 -4.35
N ASP A 154 -25.70 10.19 -5.40
CA ASP A 154 -26.94 9.43 -5.29
C ASP A 154 -26.75 7.92 -5.47
N ASP A 155 -25.52 7.44 -5.70
CA ASP A 155 -25.25 6.01 -5.78
C ASP A 155 -25.30 5.39 -4.39
N MET A 156 -25.86 4.17 -4.29
CA MET A 156 -25.78 3.37 -3.07
C MET A 156 -24.33 2.88 -2.89
N ALA A 157 -23.56 3.61 -2.11
CA ALA A 157 -22.17 3.31 -1.82
C ALA A 157 -21.86 3.62 -0.35
N GLU A 158 -20.88 2.93 0.21
CA GLU A 158 -20.32 3.29 1.50
C GLU A 158 -19.35 4.45 1.30
N TRP A 159 -19.55 5.53 2.05
CA TRP A 159 -18.76 6.75 1.98
C TRP A 159 -17.92 6.94 3.23
N ILE A 160 -16.71 7.40 3.06
CA ILE A 160 -15.85 7.87 4.15
C ILE A 160 -15.81 9.39 4.07
N LYS A 161 -16.23 10.04 5.16
CA LYS A 161 -16.16 11.50 5.29
C LYS A 161 -14.81 11.88 5.89
N TRP A 162 -14.13 12.82 5.25
CA TRP A 162 -12.93 13.43 5.76
C TRP A 162 -13.21 14.85 6.21
N GLU A 163 -12.86 15.18 7.43
CA GLU A 163 -13.02 16.54 7.99
C GLU A 163 -11.65 17.10 8.40
N LYS A 164 -11.48 18.42 8.21
CA LYS A 164 -10.28 19.11 8.66
C LYS A 164 -10.57 19.79 9.99
N ILE A 165 -10.01 19.27 11.08
CA ILE A 165 -10.18 19.77 12.44
C ILE A 165 -8.83 20.28 12.94
N ASN A 166 -8.74 21.57 13.33
CA ASN A 166 -7.50 22.19 13.82
C ASN A 166 -6.27 21.91 12.93
N ASP A 167 -6.43 22.07 11.61
CA ASP A 167 -5.42 21.78 10.58
C ASP A 167 -5.01 20.31 10.43
N HIS A 168 -5.67 19.36 11.10
CA HIS A 168 -5.49 17.92 10.92
C HIS A 168 -6.69 17.29 10.20
N TRP A 169 -6.43 16.26 9.37
CA TRP A 169 -7.51 15.50 8.72
C TRP A 169 -7.93 14.33 9.61
N GLU A 170 -9.25 14.19 9.79
CA GLU A 170 -9.89 13.11 10.55
C GLU A 170 -10.98 12.43 9.69
N ILE A 171 -11.31 11.17 10.08
CA ILE A 171 -12.33 10.33 9.43
C ILE A 171 -13.56 10.28 10.31
#